data_7f83e1305e5963bdb6f6ef6d2e51385c
#
_entry.id   7f83e1305e5963bdb6f6ef6d2e51385c
#
_cell.length_a   1.000
_cell.length_b   1.000
_cell.length_c   1.000
_cell.angle_alpha   90.00
_cell.angle_beta   90.00
_cell.angle_gamma   90.00
#
_symmetry.space_group_name_H-M   'P 1'
#
loop_
_entity.id
_entity.type
_entity.pdbx_description
1 polymer ?
#
loop_
_entity_poly.entity_id
_entity_poly.type
_entity_poly.pdbx_seq_one_letter_code
_entity_poly.pdbx_strand_id
1 'polypeptide(L)'
;MKHFLKLLDCTTEEIYELLDLAATMKQYVKEGKEHHFLKGKTLGMIFEKSSTRTRISFETGMYQLGGHALFISAKDSQIGRGEPTQDTARVMSRMLDGIMI
;
A
#
# COMPACT_ATOMS: atom_id res chain seq x y z
N MET A 1 1.77 6.96 -14.26
CA MET A 1 2.43 7.03 -12.94
C MET A 1 2.87 5.62 -12.52
N LYS A 2 4.16 5.43 -12.35
CA LYS A 2 4.69 4.11 -11.97
C LYS A 2 4.81 3.96 -10.45
N HIS A 3 5.21 5.04 -9.79
CA HIS A 3 5.32 5.12 -8.34
C HIS A 3 4.60 6.36 -7.85
N PHE A 4 3.96 6.26 -6.70
CA PHE A 4 3.29 7.38 -6.06
C PHE A 4 4.14 7.84 -4.89
N LEU A 5 5.01 8.82 -5.12
CA LEU A 5 5.92 9.32 -4.09
C LEU A 5 5.40 10.61 -3.44
N LYS A 6 4.77 11.47 -4.22
CA LYS A 6 4.18 12.71 -3.72
C LYS A 6 3.18 13.23 -4.76
N LEU A 7 2.26 14.07 -4.30
CA LEU A 7 1.22 14.63 -5.18
C LEU A 7 1.79 15.48 -6.31
N LEU A 8 2.91 16.14 -6.08
CA LEU A 8 3.53 16.97 -7.12
C LEU A 8 4.00 16.17 -8.34
N ASP A 9 4.20 14.86 -8.18
CA ASP A 9 4.60 14.00 -9.29
C ASP A 9 3.42 13.58 -10.16
N CYS A 10 2.19 13.97 -9.77
CA CYS A 10 0.98 13.66 -10.50
C CYS A 10 0.48 14.86 -11.27
N THR A 11 -0.10 14.62 -12.45
CA THR A 11 -0.83 15.68 -13.16
C THR A 11 -2.18 15.92 -12.45
N THR A 12 -2.80 17.05 -12.74
CA THR A 12 -4.14 17.34 -12.21
C THR A 12 -5.14 16.27 -12.63
N GLU A 13 -5.07 15.82 -13.86
CA GLU A 13 -5.93 14.76 -14.39
C GLU A 13 -5.75 13.45 -13.64
N GLU A 14 -4.50 13.08 -13.37
CA GLU A 14 -4.20 11.86 -12.60
C GLU A 14 -4.76 11.92 -11.18
N ILE A 15 -4.68 13.08 -10.54
CA ILE A 15 -5.23 13.25 -9.19
C ILE A 15 -6.76 13.08 -9.21
N TYR A 16 -7.44 13.70 -10.17
CA TYR A 16 -8.89 13.55 -10.30
C TYR A 16 -9.29 12.11 -10.64
N GLU A 17 -8.53 11.43 -11.48
CA GLU A 17 -8.78 10.01 -11.79
C GLU A 17 -8.68 9.15 -10.54
N LEU A 18 -7.68 9.39 -9.68
CA LEU A 18 -7.52 8.65 -8.42
C LEU A 18 -8.69 8.91 -7.47
N LEU A 19 -9.14 10.15 -7.38
CA LEU A 19 -10.28 10.50 -6.53
C LEU A 19 -11.57 9.86 -7.03
N ASP A 20 -11.78 9.87 -8.34
CA ASP A 20 -12.95 9.23 -8.96
C ASP A 20 -12.92 7.72 -8.74
N LEU A 21 -11.75 7.10 -8.90
CA LEU A 21 -11.59 5.67 -8.66
C LEU A 21 -11.88 5.33 -7.19
N ALA A 22 -11.38 6.16 -6.27
CA ALA A 22 -11.66 5.97 -4.85
C ALA A 22 -13.16 6.03 -4.54
N ALA A 23 -13.86 6.99 -5.15
CA ALA A 23 -15.31 7.12 -4.98
C ALA A 23 -16.05 5.89 -5.51
N THR A 24 -15.62 5.37 -6.65
CA THR A 24 -16.20 4.17 -7.26
C THR A 24 -16.00 2.95 -6.36
N MET A 25 -14.79 2.75 -5.83
CA MET A 25 -14.50 1.64 -4.94
C MET A 25 -15.26 1.75 -3.62
N LYS A 26 -15.41 2.96 -3.09
CA LYS A 26 -16.20 3.20 -1.89
C LYS A 26 -17.66 2.79 -2.11
N GLN A 27 -18.20 3.08 -3.28
CA GLN A 27 -19.55 2.69 -3.64
C GLN A 27 -19.70 1.17 -3.72
N TYR A 28 -18.70 0.47 -4.28
CA TYR A 28 -18.71 -0.99 -4.32
C TYR A 28 -18.78 -1.59 -2.91
N VAL A 29 -18.03 -1.04 -1.97
CA VAL A 29 -18.08 -1.49 -0.57
C VAL A 29 -19.48 -1.29 0.00
N LYS A 30 -20.09 -0.13 -0.22
CA LYS A 30 -21.46 0.16 0.25
C LYS A 30 -22.50 -0.78 -0.33
N GLU A 31 -22.34 -1.19 -1.57
CA GLU A 31 -23.26 -2.08 -2.26
C GLU A 31 -22.99 -3.56 -1.97
N GLY A 32 -21.90 -3.88 -1.28
CA GLY A 32 -21.48 -5.25 -1.07
C GLY A 32 -20.99 -5.92 -2.35
N LYS A 33 -20.61 -5.13 -3.36
CA LYS A 33 -20.14 -5.66 -4.64
C LYS A 33 -18.66 -6.05 -4.53
N GLU A 34 -18.34 -7.26 -4.98
CA GLU A 34 -16.96 -7.72 -5.02
C GLU A 34 -16.16 -6.90 -6.03
N HIS A 35 -14.93 -6.55 -5.64
CA HIS A 35 -14.03 -5.76 -6.49
C HIS A 35 -12.58 -6.14 -6.19
N HIS A 36 -12.24 -7.42 -6.44
CA HIS A 36 -10.96 -8.02 -6.10
C HIS A 36 -9.87 -7.68 -7.12
N PHE A 37 -9.67 -6.39 -7.37
CA PHE A 37 -8.70 -5.91 -8.37
C PHE A 37 -7.25 -6.27 -8.04
N LEU A 38 -6.94 -6.50 -6.75
CA LEU A 38 -5.60 -6.83 -6.30
C LEU A 38 -5.50 -8.28 -5.81
N LYS A 39 -6.33 -9.16 -6.36
CA LYS A 39 -6.30 -10.58 -6.02
C LYS A 39 -4.89 -11.15 -6.21
N GLY A 40 -4.39 -11.80 -5.17
CA GLY A 40 -3.06 -12.41 -5.19
C GLY A 40 -1.91 -11.43 -5.03
N LYS A 41 -2.18 -10.15 -4.81
CA LYS A 41 -1.15 -9.13 -4.62
C LYS A 41 -0.85 -8.92 -3.15
N THR A 42 0.40 -8.61 -2.84
CA THR A 42 0.86 -8.36 -1.48
C THR A 42 1.46 -6.97 -1.38
N LEU A 43 0.99 -6.21 -0.39
CA LEU A 43 1.51 -4.88 -0.06
C LEU A 43 2.32 -4.97 1.23
N GLY A 44 3.58 -4.58 1.18
CA GLY A 44 4.39 -4.40 2.38
C GLY A 44 4.23 -2.98 2.89
N MET A 45 3.91 -2.83 4.19
CA MET A 45 3.75 -1.52 4.81
C MET A 45 4.86 -1.34 5.83
N ILE A 46 5.73 -0.36 5.60
CA ILE A 46 6.85 -0.08 6.48
C ILE A 46 6.50 1.08 7.40
N PHE A 47 6.50 0.83 8.70
CA PHE A 47 6.19 1.84 9.70
C PHE A 47 7.37 2.05 10.64
N GLU A 48 7.78 3.30 10.83
CA GLU A 48 8.78 3.68 11.83
C GLU A 48 8.12 3.93 13.18
N LYS A 49 6.88 4.40 13.17
CA LYS A 49 6.07 4.68 14.36
C LYS A 49 4.75 3.95 14.23
N SER A 50 4.13 3.62 15.36
CA SER A 50 2.80 3.07 15.31
C SER A 50 1.82 4.11 14.76
N SER A 51 0.99 3.70 13.82
CA SER A 51 -0.03 4.54 13.21
C SER A 51 -1.26 3.70 12.98
N THR A 52 -2.11 3.63 14.01
CA THR A 52 -3.27 2.74 14.02
C THR A 52 -4.22 3.01 12.86
N ARG A 53 -4.56 4.28 12.62
CA ARG A 53 -5.50 4.64 11.56
C ARG A 53 -4.98 4.27 10.18
N THR A 54 -3.73 4.60 9.90
CA THR A 54 -3.10 4.30 8.62
C THR A 54 -3.01 2.79 8.40
N ARG A 55 -2.57 2.06 9.42
CA ARG A 55 -2.46 0.61 9.35
C ARG A 55 -3.81 -0.03 9.06
N ILE A 56 -4.84 0.32 9.83
CA ILE A 56 -6.18 -0.25 9.64
C ILE A 56 -6.72 0.08 8.26
N SER A 57 -6.52 1.32 7.80
CA SER A 57 -6.97 1.76 6.48
C SER A 57 -6.38 0.92 5.37
N PHE A 58 -5.06 0.73 5.37
CA PHE A 58 -4.40 -0.05 4.33
C PHE A 58 -4.70 -1.54 4.43
N GLU A 59 -4.73 -2.11 5.63
CA GLU A 59 -5.06 -3.53 5.79
C GLU A 59 -6.49 -3.82 5.33
N THR A 60 -7.43 -2.98 5.74
CA THR A 60 -8.83 -3.13 5.34
C THR A 60 -9.00 -2.95 3.84
N GLY A 61 -8.36 -1.92 3.26
CA GLY A 61 -8.42 -1.67 1.83
C GLY A 61 -7.85 -2.80 1.01
N MET A 62 -6.70 -3.32 1.39
CA MET A 62 -6.10 -4.46 0.70
C MET A 62 -6.98 -5.70 0.78
N TYR A 63 -7.56 -5.96 1.94
CA TYR A 63 -8.49 -7.09 2.10
C TYR A 63 -9.69 -6.96 1.17
N GLN A 64 -10.31 -5.78 1.13
CA GLN A 64 -11.47 -5.52 0.28
C GLN A 64 -11.13 -5.65 -1.21
N LEU A 65 -9.91 -5.35 -1.58
CA LEU A 65 -9.43 -5.48 -2.96
C LEU A 65 -8.93 -6.90 -3.29
N GLY A 66 -9.05 -7.83 -2.36
CA GLY A 66 -8.67 -9.24 -2.57
C GLY A 66 -7.19 -9.51 -2.37
N GLY A 67 -6.42 -8.55 -1.91
CA GLY A 67 -5.00 -8.68 -1.67
C GLY A 67 -4.67 -8.96 -0.21
N HIS A 68 -3.40 -8.89 0.09
CA HIS A 68 -2.87 -9.11 1.43
C HIS A 68 -1.91 -7.98 1.81
N ALA A 69 -1.97 -7.53 3.05
CA ALA A 69 -1.07 -6.51 3.56
C ALA A 69 -0.19 -7.07 4.67
N LEU A 70 1.10 -6.78 4.60
CA LEU A 70 2.08 -7.17 5.61
C LEU A 70 2.51 -5.92 6.37
N PHE A 71 2.40 -6.00 7.69
CA PHE A 71 2.91 -4.94 8.57
C PHE A 71 4.38 -5.21 8.87
N ILE A 72 5.23 -4.24 8.56
CA ILE A 72 6.67 -4.34 8.78
C ILE A 72 7.09 -3.17 9.67
N SER A 73 7.50 -3.47 10.90
CA SER A 73 8.05 -2.46 11.81
C SER A 73 9.52 -2.24 11.49
N ALA A 74 9.91 -1.01 11.25
CA ALA A 74 11.32 -0.68 11.02
C ALA A 74 12.19 -1.03 12.23
N LYS A 75 11.62 -1.01 13.43
CA LYS A 75 12.33 -1.36 14.66
C LYS A 75 12.62 -2.85 14.76
N ASP A 76 11.73 -3.70 14.23
CA ASP A 76 11.83 -5.15 14.34
C ASP A 76 12.32 -5.79 13.04
N SER A 77 12.59 -5.00 12.02
CA SER A 77 13.09 -5.48 10.74
C SER A 77 14.60 -5.32 10.65
N GLN A 78 15.20 -5.90 9.61
CA GLN A 78 16.64 -5.76 9.37
C GLN A 78 17.05 -4.30 9.09
N ILE A 79 16.13 -3.44 8.68
CA ILE A 79 16.38 -2.01 8.50
C ILE A 79 16.89 -1.41 9.81
N GLY A 80 16.30 -1.81 10.96
CA GLY A 80 16.70 -1.33 12.26
C GLY A 80 17.90 -2.06 12.85
N ARG A 81 18.44 -3.07 12.17
CA ARG A 81 19.51 -3.94 12.68
C ARG A 81 20.81 -3.83 11.88
N GLY A 82 21.00 -2.75 11.12
CA GLY A 82 22.24 -2.50 10.42
C GLY A 82 22.33 -3.09 9.01
N GLU A 83 21.31 -3.78 8.53
CA GLU A 83 21.26 -4.18 7.12
C GLU A 83 21.14 -2.94 6.24
N PRO A 84 21.94 -2.83 5.15
CA PRO A 84 21.80 -1.70 4.25
C PRO A 84 20.38 -1.61 3.69
N THR A 85 19.82 -0.40 3.66
CA THR A 85 18.47 -0.16 3.17
C THR A 85 18.29 -0.68 1.73
N GLN A 86 19.32 -0.54 0.90
CA GLN A 86 19.28 -1.03 -0.48
C GLN A 86 19.08 -2.55 -0.54
N ASP A 87 19.73 -3.30 0.34
CA ASP A 87 19.62 -4.75 0.35
C ASP A 87 18.23 -5.18 0.80
N THR A 88 17.69 -4.55 1.83
CA THR A 88 16.32 -4.80 2.27
C THR A 88 15.33 -4.50 1.16
N ALA A 89 15.49 -3.37 0.48
CA ALA A 89 14.61 -2.99 -0.63
C ALA A 89 14.67 -4.00 -1.78
N ARG A 90 15.85 -4.52 -2.10
CA ARG A 90 16.01 -5.53 -3.14
C ARG A 90 15.28 -6.82 -2.79
N VAL A 91 15.39 -7.28 -1.56
CA VAL A 91 14.68 -8.48 -1.09
C VAL A 91 13.17 -8.27 -1.19
N MET A 92 12.68 -7.15 -0.67
CA MET A 92 11.24 -6.83 -0.69
C MET A 92 10.71 -6.72 -2.11
N SER A 93 11.46 -6.08 -3.02
CA SER A 93 11.01 -5.87 -4.39
C SER A 93 10.80 -7.16 -5.16
N ARG A 94 11.44 -8.24 -4.75
CA ARG A 94 11.28 -9.56 -5.39
C ARG A 94 10.11 -10.35 -4.83
N MET A 95 9.64 -10.03 -3.64
CA MET A 95 8.60 -10.77 -2.93
C MET A 95 7.26 -10.04 -2.89
N LEU A 96 7.29 -8.72 -2.91
CA LEU A 96 6.10 -7.90 -2.76
C LEU A 96 5.70 -7.26 -4.09
N ASP A 97 4.42 -7.01 -4.26
CA ASP A 97 3.90 -6.31 -5.43
C ASP A 97 3.93 -4.80 -5.25
N GLY A 98 3.85 -4.34 -4.01
CA GLY A 98 3.91 -2.92 -3.69
C GLY A 98 4.46 -2.69 -2.30
N ILE A 99 4.94 -1.48 -2.06
CA ILE A 99 5.48 -1.06 -0.76
C ILE A 99 4.90 0.31 -0.43
N MET A 100 4.38 0.44 0.79
CA MET A 100 3.96 1.71 1.37
C MET A 100 4.94 2.07 2.48
N ILE A 101 5.38 3.31 2.46
CA ILE A 101 6.35 3.77 3.45
C ILE A 101 5.99 5.16 3.94
#